data_4a8ed29b7d97ef2cfc66169dcdefb55f
#
_entry.id   4a8ed29b7d97ef2cfc66169dcdefb55f
#
_cell.length_a   1.000
_cell.length_b   1.000
_cell.length_c   1.000
_cell.angle_alpha   90.00
_cell.angle_beta   90.00
_cell.angle_gamma   90.00
#
_symmetry.space_group_name_H-M   'P 1'
#
loop_
_entity.id
_entity.type
_entity.pdbx_description
1 polymer ?
#
loop_
_entity_poly.entity_id
_entity_poly.type
_entity_poly.pdbx_seq_one_letter_code
_entity_poly.pdbx_strand_id
1 'polypeptide(L)'
;MLVFVSQRPENIYGIGPDLLWLLNENLGLVIEAKSRKHPKNPLNKDNYGQLLTSVEWFKKEYPNYKYIAVSGHQNINITKAIVTNDGSKALTQDQLNQLITDTRLLLKKLCESNVSDDALVIRCENLLSTSSLKPELLIEEYLVKFASDTNRN
;
A
#
# COMPACT_ATOMS: atom_id res chain seq x y z
N MET A 1 -1.46 -3.28 -18.31
CA MET A 1 -0.43 -3.73 -17.37
C MET A 1 -0.49 -2.83 -16.15
N LEU A 2 -0.77 -3.36 -14.96
CA LEU A 2 -0.58 -2.57 -13.75
C LEU A 2 0.90 -2.17 -13.69
N VAL A 3 1.18 -0.93 -13.36
CA VAL A 3 2.51 -0.31 -13.42
C VAL A 3 3.46 -0.86 -12.37
N PHE A 4 2.98 -1.78 -11.52
CA PHE A 4 3.75 -2.41 -10.46
C PHE A 4 3.38 -3.89 -10.28
N VAL A 5 4.33 -4.66 -9.72
CA VAL A 5 4.13 -6.07 -9.39
C VAL A 5 3.44 -6.19 -8.04
N SER A 6 2.33 -6.93 -7.98
CA SER A 6 1.63 -7.25 -6.74
C SER A 6 1.80 -8.73 -6.41
N GLN A 7 2.22 -9.03 -5.18
CA GLN A 7 2.45 -10.39 -4.67
C GLN A 7 1.79 -10.56 -3.30
N ARG A 8 1.52 -11.81 -2.92
CA ARG A 8 1.03 -12.20 -1.60
C ARG A 8 1.98 -13.23 -0.98
N PRO A 9 3.14 -12.79 -0.46
CA PRO A 9 4.21 -13.68 -0.01
C PRO A 9 3.77 -14.67 1.06
N GLU A 10 2.99 -14.24 2.07
CA GLU A 10 2.48 -15.14 3.10
C GLU A 10 1.65 -16.29 2.50
N ASN A 11 0.81 -16.02 1.51
CA ASN A 11 0.00 -17.05 0.85
C ASN A 11 0.83 -18.00 -0.04
N ILE A 12 1.94 -17.51 -0.60
CA ILE A 12 2.78 -18.27 -1.54
C ILE A 12 3.82 -19.09 -0.79
N TYR A 13 4.46 -18.51 0.22
CA TYR A 13 5.63 -19.07 0.90
C TYR A 13 5.36 -19.45 2.37
N GLY A 14 4.19 -19.10 2.93
CA GLY A 14 3.87 -19.25 4.34
C GLY A 14 4.56 -18.26 5.28
N ILE A 15 5.31 -17.30 4.72
CA ILE A 15 6.04 -16.25 5.44
C ILE A 15 6.05 -14.96 4.62
N GLY A 16 6.29 -13.83 5.27
CA GLY A 16 6.36 -12.51 4.63
C GLY A 16 5.06 -11.72 4.79
N PRO A 17 4.93 -10.58 4.11
CA PRO A 17 3.77 -9.71 4.24
C PRO A 17 2.50 -10.30 3.61
N ASP A 18 1.34 -9.88 4.12
CA ASP A 18 0.04 -10.17 3.52
C ASP A 18 -0.01 -9.75 2.04
N LEU A 19 0.61 -8.60 1.73
CA LEU A 19 0.67 -8.03 0.39
C LEU A 19 1.98 -7.27 0.18
N LEU A 20 2.59 -7.47 -0.98
CA LEU A 20 3.78 -6.77 -1.44
C LEU A 20 3.51 -6.10 -2.78
N TRP A 21 3.73 -4.79 -2.87
CA TRP A 21 3.70 -4.06 -4.13
C TRP A 21 5.10 -3.55 -4.46
N LEU A 22 5.68 -4.03 -5.55
CA LEU A 22 6.92 -3.48 -6.11
C LEU A 22 6.54 -2.38 -7.10
N LEU A 23 6.63 -1.12 -6.65
CA LEU A 23 6.16 0.05 -7.41
C LEU A 23 7.06 0.36 -8.60
N ASN A 24 8.36 0.12 -8.44
CA ASN A 24 9.38 0.27 -9.46
C ASN A 24 10.58 -0.63 -9.14
N GLU A 25 11.70 -0.47 -9.83
CA GLU A 25 12.90 -1.32 -9.69
C GLU A 25 13.62 -1.19 -8.35
N ASN A 26 13.25 -0.24 -7.50
CA ASN A 26 13.96 0.02 -6.24
C ASN A 26 13.07 0.40 -5.06
N LEU A 27 11.73 0.32 -5.19
CA LEU A 27 10.79 0.70 -4.13
C LEU A 27 9.65 -0.30 -3.99
N GLY A 28 9.47 -0.81 -2.77
CA GLY A 28 8.38 -1.71 -2.40
C GLY A 28 7.49 -1.15 -1.29
N LEU A 29 6.20 -1.47 -1.33
CA LEU A 29 5.27 -1.32 -0.21
C LEU A 29 5.09 -2.68 0.46
N VAL A 30 5.49 -2.77 1.72
CA VAL A 30 5.33 -3.96 2.57
C VAL A 30 4.06 -3.77 3.39
N ILE A 31 3.01 -4.51 3.06
CA ILE A 31 1.65 -4.25 3.55
C ILE A 31 1.16 -5.39 4.44
N GLU A 32 0.76 -5.03 5.66
CA GLU A 32 0.05 -5.90 6.61
C GLU A 32 -1.41 -5.45 6.73
N ALA A 33 -2.34 -6.34 6.45
CA ALA A 33 -3.78 -6.06 6.50
C ALA A 33 -4.39 -6.43 7.85
N LYS A 34 -5.03 -5.48 8.50
CA LYS A 34 -5.69 -5.66 9.80
C LYS A 34 -7.21 -5.44 9.69
N SER A 35 -7.83 -6.06 8.68
CA SER A 35 -9.23 -5.85 8.29
C SER A 35 -10.27 -6.27 9.33
N ARG A 36 -9.92 -7.18 10.26
CA ARG A 36 -10.86 -7.72 11.27
C ARG A 36 -10.94 -6.90 12.56
N LYS A 37 -10.20 -5.79 12.65
CA LYS A 37 -10.23 -4.94 13.84
C LYS A 37 -11.43 -4.00 13.84
N HIS A 38 -11.94 -3.74 15.04
CA HIS A 38 -12.97 -2.72 15.21
C HIS A 38 -12.45 -1.35 14.76
N PRO A 39 -13.22 -0.54 14.00
CA PRO A 39 -12.77 0.74 13.43
C PRO A 39 -12.18 1.73 14.44
N LYS A 40 -12.63 1.68 15.70
CA LYS A 40 -12.17 2.58 16.77
C LYS A 40 -10.90 2.12 17.48
N ASN A 41 -10.46 0.86 17.26
CA ASN A 41 -9.27 0.35 17.95
C ASN A 41 -8.01 0.86 17.29
N PRO A 42 -7.08 1.47 18.03
CA PRO A 42 -5.79 1.87 17.49
C PRO A 42 -4.95 0.65 17.12
N LEU A 43 -3.98 0.84 16.23
CA LEU A 43 -2.96 -0.17 15.95
C LEU A 43 -2.17 -0.43 17.24
N ASN A 44 -2.12 -1.68 17.69
CA ASN A 44 -1.42 -2.07 18.90
C ASN A 44 0.01 -2.56 18.60
N LYS A 45 0.80 -2.76 19.66
CA LYS A 45 2.20 -3.18 19.57
C LYS A 45 2.40 -4.49 18.82
N ASP A 46 1.52 -5.48 19.02
CA ASP A 46 1.64 -6.79 18.38
C ASP A 46 1.45 -6.69 16.87
N ASN A 47 0.46 -5.91 16.43
CA ASN A 47 0.22 -5.71 14.99
C ASN A 47 1.34 -4.90 14.33
N TYR A 48 1.87 -3.92 15.03
CA TYR A 48 3.02 -3.17 14.54
C TYR A 48 4.27 -4.06 14.49
N GLY A 49 4.44 -4.97 15.48
CA GLY A 49 5.50 -5.98 15.49
C GLY A 49 5.43 -6.93 14.28
N GLN A 50 4.22 -7.36 13.90
CA GLN A 50 4.03 -8.16 12.68
C GLN A 50 4.48 -7.40 11.43
N LEU A 51 4.09 -6.12 11.31
CA LEU A 51 4.53 -5.28 10.19
C LEU A 51 6.06 -5.18 10.14
N LEU A 52 6.73 -5.00 11.28
CA LEU A 52 8.20 -4.97 11.34
C LEU A 52 8.83 -6.31 10.96
N THR A 53 8.23 -7.43 11.36
CA THR A 53 8.69 -8.77 10.94
C THR A 53 8.60 -8.94 9.42
N SER A 54 7.54 -8.49 8.80
CA SER A 54 7.38 -8.51 7.34
C SER A 54 8.38 -7.58 6.63
N VAL A 55 8.72 -6.46 7.25
CA VAL A 55 9.80 -5.58 6.76
C VAL A 55 11.16 -6.28 6.81
N GLU A 56 11.49 -6.99 7.90
CA GLU A 56 12.75 -7.72 7.97
C GLU A 56 12.83 -8.86 6.94
N TRP A 57 11.72 -9.56 6.69
CA TRP A 57 11.63 -10.52 5.60
C TRP A 57 11.90 -9.83 4.25
N PHE A 58 11.26 -8.67 3.98
CA PHE A 58 11.45 -7.93 2.74
C PHE A 58 12.91 -7.50 2.52
N LYS A 59 13.57 -6.96 3.54
CA LYS A 59 14.99 -6.57 3.45
C LYS A 59 15.91 -7.73 3.08
N LYS A 60 15.57 -8.94 3.53
CA LYS A 60 16.33 -10.14 3.22
C LYS A 60 16.12 -10.60 1.78
N GLU A 61 14.89 -10.59 1.30
CA GLU A 61 14.54 -11.05 -0.05
C GLU A 61 14.83 -10.01 -1.14
N TYR A 62 14.76 -8.72 -0.77
CA TYR A 62 14.94 -7.57 -1.67
C TYR A 62 16.01 -6.58 -1.15
N PRO A 63 17.28 -7.00 -0.99
CA PRO A 63 18.31 -6.22 -0.28
C PRO A 63 18.64 -4.87 -0.94
N ASN A 64 18.34 -4.70 -2.23
CA ASN A 64 18.61 -3.47 -2.99
C ASN A 64 17.40 -2.53 -3.09
N TYR A 65 16.26 -2.91 -2.48
CA TYR A 65 15.06 -2.11 -2.52
C TYR A 65 14.93 -1.21 -1.29
N LYS A 66 14.46 0.00 -1.50
CA LYS A 66 13.84 0.82 -0.47
C LYS A 66 12.43 0.29 -0.19
N TYR A 67 11.91 0.58 0.98
CA TYR A 67 10.56 0.14 1.35
C TYR A 67 9.80 1.23 2.11
N ILE A 68 8.48 1.09 2.07
CA ILE A 68 7.55 1.76 2.98
C ILE A 68 6.74 0.66 3.66
N ALA A 69 6.76 0.67 4.99
CA ALA A 69 5.94 -0.23 5.79
C ALA A 69 4.51 0.31 5.89
N VAL A 70 3.52 -0.48 5.48
CA VAL A 70 2.12 -0.04 5.40
C VAL A 70 1.24 -0.94 6.23
N SER A 71 0.49 -0.37 7.16
CA SER A 71 -0.61 -1.09 7.81
C SER A 71 -1.93 -0.75 7.12
N GLY A 72 -2.58 -1.75 6.54
CA GLY A 72 -3.97 -1.68 6.09
C GLY A 72 -4.91 -1.73 7.29
N HIS A 73 -5.21 -0.59 7.88
CA HIS A 73 -5.97 -0.45 9.12
C HIS A 73 -7.08 0.59 8.97
N GLN A 74 -8.21 0.39 9.69
CA GLN A 74 -9.40 1.22 9.51
C GLN A 74 -9.25 2.68 10.00
N ASN A 75 -8.25 2.98 10.85
CA ASN A 75 -7.96 4.35 11.28
C ASN A 75 -6.44 4.58 11.36
N ILE A 76 -6.03 5.83 11.62
CA ILE A 76 -4.62 6.23 11.67
C ILE A 76 -4.02 6.16 13.09
N ASN A 77 -4.81 5.84 14.11
CA ASN A 77 -4.36 5.93 15.50
C ASN A 77 -3.48 4.73 15.86
N ILE A 78 -2.42 5.01 16.61
CA ILE A 78 -1.54 4.02 17.20
C ILE A 78 -1.52 4.16 18.72
N THR A 79 -1.29 3.05 19.44
CA THR A 79 -1.14 3.10 20.90
C THR A 79 0.16 3.83 21.29
N LYS A 80 0.16 4.48 22.47
CA LYS A 80 1.35 5.21 23.00
C LYS A 80 2.63 4.35 23.13
N ALA A 81 2.46 3.04 23.15
CA ALA A 81 3.59 2.09 23.26
C ALA A 81 4.35 1.88 21.93
N ILE A 82 3.87 2.48 20.83
CA ILE A 82 4.47 2.34 19.52
C ILE A 82 5.25 3.62 19.20
N VAL A 83 6.52 3.44 18.87
CA VAL A 83 7.34 4.45 18.20
C VAL A 83 7.41 4.03 16.74
N THR A 84 6.78 4.81 15.87
CA THR A 84 6.82 4.51 14.43
C THR A 84 8.15 4.92 13.83
N ASN A 85 8.68 4.10 12.95
CA ASN A 85 9.78 4.51 12.08
C ASN A 85 9.27 5.57 11.10
N ASP A 86 10.11 6.53 10.72
CA ASP A 86 9.76 7.67 9.86
C ASP A 86 9.16 7.30 8.50
N GLY A 87 9.29 6.03 8.07
CA GLY A 87 8.74 5.51 6.81
C GLY A 87 7.42 4.74 6.93
N SER A 88 6.90 4.50 8.16
CA SER A 88 5.66 3.72 8.32
C SER A 88 4.42 4.56 8.04
N LYS A 89 3.45 3.98 7.30
CA LYS A 89 2.21 4.63 6.89
C LYS A 89 0.99 3.73 7.11
N ALA A 90 -0.19 4.33 7.11
CA ALA A 90 -1.47 3.64 7.13
C ALA A 90 -2.15 3.75 5.77
N LEU A 91 -2.77 2.66 5.32
CA LEU A 91 -3.78 2.62 4.28
C LEU A 91 -5.13 2.43 4.97
N THR A 92 -5.86 3.51 5.16
CA THR A 92 -7.16 3.47 5.83
C THR A 92 -8.26 2.96 4.91
N GLN A 93 -9.44 2.66 5.46
CA GLN A 93 -10.58 2.23 4.65
C GLN A 93 -10.99 3.29 3.61
N ASP A 94 -10.92 4.58 3.96
CA ASP A 94 -11.28 5.66 3.05
C ASP A 94 -10.29 5.79 1.89
N GLN A 95 -8.98 5.75 2.17
CA GLN A 95 -7.95 5.73 1.13
C GLN A 95 -8.03 4.46 0.24
N LEU A 96 -8.34 3.31 0.83
CA LEU A 96 -8.54 2.08 0.05
C LEU A 96 -9.75 2.20 -0.88
N ASN A 97 -10.87 2.74 -0.39
CA ASN A 97 -12.05 2.98 -1.22
C ASN A 97 -11.76 3.97 -2.35
N GLN A 98 -11.00 5.03 -2.06
CA GLN A 98 -10.58 6.00 -3.08
C GLN A 98 -9.69 5.33 -4.13
N LEU A 99 -8.67 4.57 -3.71
CA LEU A 99 -7.78 3.82 -4.60
C LEU A 99 -8.57 2.87 -5.52
N ILE A 100 -9.55 2.15 -4.97
CA ILE A 100 -10.43 1.25 -5.75
C ILE A 100 -11.24 2.05 -6.77
N THR A 101 -11.80 3.19 -6.37
CA THR A 101 -12.60 4.05 -7.23
C THR A 101 -11.77 4.58 -8.40
N ASP A 102 -10.60 5.12 -8.12
CA ASP A 102 -9.71 5.68 -9.13
C ASP A 102 -9.18 4.60 -10.09
N THR A 103 -8.87 3.41 -9.56
CA THR A 103 -8.50 2.25 -10.38
C THR A 103 -9.62 1.84 -11.34
N ARG A 104 -10.87 1.78 -10.85
CA ARG A 104 -12.03 1.46 -11.68
C ARG A 104 -12.27 2.51 -12.76
N LEU A 105 -12.12 3.79 -12.42
CA LEU A 105 -12.26 4.89 -13.39
C LEU A 105 -11.19 4.81 -14.48
N LEU A 106 -9.94 4.53 -14.11
CA LEU A 106 -8.85 4.36 -15.06
C LEU A 106 -9.13 3.16 -16.01
N LEU A 107 -9.51 2.01 -15.44
CA LEU A 107 -9.85 0.82 -16.23
C LEU A 107 -11.03 1.08 -17.17
N LYS A 108 -12.07 1.78 -16.70
CA LYS A 108 -13.21 2.17 -17.55
C LYS A 108 -12.74 3.01 -18.73
N LYS A 109 -11.95 4.07 -18.50
CA LYS A 109 -11.39 4.91 -19.57
C LYS A 109 -10.51 4.11 -20.52
N LEU A 110 -9.75 3.14 -20.03
CA LEU A 110 -8.92 2.28 -20.86
C LEU A 110 -9.74 1.41 -21.80
N CYS A 111 -10.90 0.91 -21.34
CA CYS A 111 -11.79 0.02 -22.09
C CYS A 111 -12.82 0.74 -22.96
N GLU A 112 -12.89 2.08 -22.94
CA GLU A 112 -13.89 2.85 -23.70
C GLU A 112 -13.69 2.84 -25.24
N SER A 113 -12.57 2.31 -25.73
CA SER A 113 -12.30 2.23 -27.18
C SER A 113 -11.67 0.90 -27.55
N ASN A 114 -12.11 0.32 -28.66
CA ASN A 114 -11.46 -0.82 -29.28
C ASN A 114 -10.19 -0.35 -29.99
N VAL A 115 -9.05 -0.56 -29.36
CA VAL A 115 -7.72 -0.27 -29.91
C VAL A 115 -6.92 -1.56 -30.00
N SER A 116 -5.91 -1.60 -30.89
CA SER A 116 -4.96 -2.70 -30.94
C SER A 116 -4.15 -2.80 -29.64
N ASP A 117 -3.56 -3.96 -29.36
CA ASP A 117 -2.78 -4.18 -28.14
C ASP A 117 -1.67 -3.16 -27.96
N ASP A 118 -0.94 -2.80 -29.02
CA ASP A 118 0.12 -1.78 -28.97
C ASP A 118 -0.45 -0.40 -28.61
N ALA A 119 -1.56 -0.01 -29.21
CA ALA A 119 -2.23 1.25 -28.91
C ALA A 119 -2.82 1.26 -27.49
N LEU A 120 -3.21 0.10 -26.95
CA LEU A 120 -3.70 -0.06 -25.59
C LEU A 120 -2.59 0.23 -24.56
N VAL A 121 -1.36 -0.24 -24.81
CA VAL A 121 -0.19 0.05 -23.95
C VAL A 121 0.06 1.55 -23.90
N ILE A 122 0.17 2.21 -25.04
CA ILE A 122 0.39 3.67 -25.13
C ILE A 122 -0.75 4.44 -24.43
N ARG A 123 -2.01 4.02 -24.63
CA ARG A 123 -3.16 4.63 -23.96
C ARG A 123 -3.08 4.45 -22.43
N CYS A 124 -2.70 3.28 -21.95
CA CYS A 124 -2.52 3.00 -20.52
C CYS A 124 -1.45 3.91 -19.92
N GLU A 125 -0.31 4.05 -20.58
CA GLU A 125 0.78 4.94 -20.14
C GLU A 125 0.33 6.40 -20.07
N ASN A 126 -0.39 6.87 -21.10
CA ASN A 126 -0.92 8.23 -21.12
C ASN A 126 -1.95 8.49 -20.01
N LEU A 127 -2.85 7.57 -19.76
CA LEU A 127 -3.84 7.67 -18.67
C LEU A 127 -3.17 7.65 -17.30
N LEU A 128 -2.16 6.81 -17.12
CA LEU A 128 -1.41 6.72 -15.87
C LEU A 128 -0.56 7.97 -15.62
N SER A 129 0.05 8.54 -16.65
CA SER A 129 0.92 9.73 -16.50
C SER A 129 0.20 10.94 -15.89
N THR A 130 -1.12 11.02 -16.05
CA THR A 130 -1.98 12.07 -15.50
C THR A 130 -2.81 11.63 -14.30
N SER A 131 -2.59 10.40 -13.81
CA SER A 131 -3.36 9.80 -12.73
C SER A 131 -2.60 9.84 -11.40
N SER A 132 -3.33 9.90 -10.29
CA SER A 132 -2.82 9.67 -8.93
C SER A 132 -2.33 8.23 -8.70
N LEU A 133 -2.64 7.30 -9.62
CA LEU A 133 -2.24 5.88 -9.55
C LEU A 133 -0.81 5.64 -10.03
N LYS A 134 -0.10 6.63 -10.55
CA LYS A 134 1.32 6.44 -10.87
C LYS A 134 2.15 6.24 -9.60
N PRO A 135 3.21 5.42 -9.65
CA PRO A 135 3.98 5.02 -8.46
C PRO A 135 4.44 6.19 -7.58
N GLU A 136 4.84 7.30 -8.18
CA GLU A 136 5.35 8.48 -7.47
C GLU A 136 4.28 9.18 -6.63
N LEU A 137 3.03 9.21 -7.10
CA LEU A 137 1.91 9.86 -6.41
C LEU A 137 1.14 8.91 -5.49
N LEU A 138 1.17 7.59 -5.75
CA LEU A 138 0.40 6.61 -4.99
C LEU A 138 0.65 6.70 -3.48
N ILE A 139 1.89 6.94 -3.09
CA ILE A 139 2.30 7.06 -1.69
C ILE A 139 1.75 8.34 -1.05
N GLU A 140 1.74 9.44 -1.78
CA GLU A 140 1.28 10.74 -1.28
C GLU A 140 -0.25 10.81 -1.21
N GLU A 141 -0.93 10.23 -2.19
CA GLU A 141 -2.39 10.32 -2.34
C GLU A 141 -3.15 9.31 -1.47
N TYR A 142 -2.62 8.08 -1.34
CA TYR A 142 -3.37 7.00 -0.69
C TYR A 142 -2.78 6.51 0.63
N LEU A 143 -1.59 6.97 1.03
CA LEU A 143 -0.99 6.56 2.30
C LEU A 143 -0.87 7.74 3.25
N VAL A 144 -1.36 7.57 4.48
CA VAL A 144 -1.35 8.61 5.51
C VAL A 144 -0.39 8.28 6.65
N LYS A 145 0.12 9.30 7.32
CA LYS A 145 0.94 9.12 8.53
C LYS A 145 0.08 8.63 9.69
N PHE A 146 0.65 7.82 10.55
CA PHE A 146 0.02 7.49 11.82
C PHE A 146 -0.10 8.72 12.72
N ALA A 147 -1.20 8.79 13.46
CA ALA A 147 -1.37 9.74 14.53
C ALA A 147 -1.09 9.05 15.87
N SER A 148 -0.16 9.61 16.66
CA SER A 148 -0.01 9.19 18.05
C SER A 148 -1.24 9.59 18.84
N ASP A 149 -1.71 8.69 19.72
CA ASP A 149 -2.89 8.92 20.59
C ASP A 149 -2.52 9.92 21.71
N THR A 150 -2.22 11.18 21.30
CA THR A 150 -1.82 12.27 22.21
C THR A 150 -2.99 12.97 22.88
N ASN A 151 -4.24 12.67 22.51
CA ASN A 151 -5.43 13.36 22.99
C ASN A 151 -6.42 12.42 23.72
N ARG A 152 -5.99 11.80 24.82
CA ARG A 152 -6.90 11.32 25.87
C ARG A 152 -6.26 11.59 27.24
N ASN A 153 -6.44 12.80 27.71
CA ASN A 153 -6.49 13.08 29.15
C ASN A 153 -7.91 12.91 29.63
#